data_a87458efbd7593202caeba46c6fbbcd6
#
_entry.id   a87458efbd7593202caeba46c6fbbcd6
#
_cell.length_a   1.000
_cell.length_b   1.000
_cell.length_c   1.000
_cell.angle_alpha   90.00
_cell.angle_beta   90.00
_cell.angle_gamma   90.00
#
_symmetry.space_group_name_H-M   'P 1'
#
loop_
_entity.id
_entity.type
_entity.pdbx_description
1 polymer ?
#
loop_
_entity_poly.entity_id
_entity_poly.type
_entity_poly.pdbx_seq_one_letter_code
_entity_poly.pdbx_strand_id
1 'polypeptide(L)'
;MKKQLKKTIKITAITLASLLVLVFVAIAIAINFVFTPVKLTPVVLDVANKSMNAHLDMKSVELTFFSTFPKFGLRVTDGTLVSKSLNDTLWNKKDSLLSFKECIVTVNPVAYLSKNKISIHNISLENASVYAFRNKEGNSNW
;
A
#
# COMPACT_ATOMS: atom_id res chain seq x y z
N MET A 1 20.05 47.24 20.75
CA MET A 1 19.97 46.61 19.42
C MET A 1 19.98 45.08 19.43
N LYS A 2 20.98 44.39 20.00
CA LYS A 2 21.09 42.90 20.00
C LYS A 2 19.88 42.15 20.61
N LYS A 3 19.20 42.70 21.62
CA LYS A 3 18.06 42.04 22.30
C LYS A 3 16.77 42.05 21.44
N GLN A 4 16.53 43.12 20.68
CA GLN A 4 15.41 43.24 19.76
C GLN A 4 15.59 42.29 18.55
N LEU A 5 16.81 42.26 18.00
CA LEU A 5 17.15 41.38 16.88
C LEU A 5 16.88 39.90 17.23
N LYS A 6 17.31 39.45 18.45
CA LYS A 6 17.06 38.06 18.92
C LYS A 6 15.55 37.77 19.08
N LYS A 7 14.77 38.76 19.53
CA LYS A 7 13.31 38.60 19.68
C LYS A 7 12.62 38.46 18.31
N THR A 8 13.02 39.30 17.34
CA THR A 8 12.48 39.22 15.97
C THR A 8 12.83 37.89 15.29
N ILE A 9 14.08 37.44 15.41
CA ILE A 9 14.52 36.13 14.87
C ILE A 9 13.72 34.98 15.49
N LYS A 10 13.48 35.00 16.82
CA LYS A 10 12.64 33.97 17.48
C LYS A 10 11.20 33.97 16.95
N ILE A 11 10.59 35.13 16.83
CA ILE A 11 9.22 35.25 16.33
C ILE A 11 9.14 34.75 14.88
N THR A 12 10.06 35.17 14.02
CA THR A 12 10.10 34.72 12.63
C THR A 12 10.30 33.19 12.51
N ALA A 13 11.18 32.63 13.33
CA ALA A 13 11.41 31.18 13.35
C ALA A 13 10.17 30.40 13.81
N ILE A 14 9.46 30.88 14.84
CA ILE A 14 8.23 30.27 15.32
C ILE A 14 7.12 30.37 14.26
N THR A 15 6.99 31.53 13.60
CA THR A 15 5.99 31.72 12.56
C THR A 15 6.27 30.81 11.35
N LEU A 16 7.53 30.70 10.95
CA LEU A 16 7.93 29.80 9.87
C LEU A 16 7.67 28.33 10.23
N ALA A 17 8.01 27.93 11.43
CA ALA A 17 7.76 26.57 11.90
C ALA A 17 6.26 26.24 11.97
N SER A 18 5.44 27.18 12.48
CA SER A 18 3.97 26.97 12.53
C SER A 18 3.34 26.89 11.12
N LEU A 19 3.82 27.71 10.18
CA LEU A 19 3.39 27.64 8.79
C LEU A 19 3.74 26.30 8.16
N LEU A 20 4.94 25.79 8.43
CA LEU A 20 5.41 24.52 7.92
C LEU A 20 4.58 23.35 8.45
N VAL A 21 4.25 23.37 9.74
CA VAL A 21 3.35 22.39 10.37
C VAL A 21 1.96 22.45 9.76
N LEU A 22 1.42 23.64 9.54
CA LEU A 22 0.09 23.83 8.94
C LEU A 22 0.03 23.27 7.51
N VAL A 23 1.05 23.54 6.70
CA VAL A 23 1.18 22.96 5.34
C VAL A 23 1.26 21.43 5.41
N PHE A 24 2.04 20.89 6.35
CA PHE A 24 2.17 19.45 6.51
C PHE A 24 0.84 18.77 6.90
N VAL A 25 0.10 19.38 7.82
CA VAL A 25 -1.24 18.92 8.22
C VAL A 25 -2.22 18.99 7.04
N ALA A 26 -2.20 20.08 6.27
CA ALA A 26 -3.06 20.22 5.09
C ALA A 26 -2.76 19.15 4.03
N ILE A 27 -1.49 18.85 3.77
CA ILE A 27 -1.08 17.76 2.87
C ILE A 27 -1.54 16.40 3.39
N ALA A 28 -1.39 16.13 4.69
CA ALA A 28 -1.84 14.88 5.29
C ALA A 28 -3.35 14.69 5.17
N ILE A 29 -4.14 15.74 5.38
CA ILE A 29 -5.59 15.74 5.19
C ILE A 29 -5.94 15.49 3.71
N ALA A 30 -5.29 16.18 2.78
CA ALA A 30 -5.53 16.02 1.35
C ALA A 30 -5.23 14.59 0.88
N ILE A 31 -4.12 13.99 1.33
CA ILE A 31 -3.78 12.60 1.02
C ILE A 31 -4.87 11.64 1.53
N ASN A 32 -5.33 11.80 2.77
CA ASN A 32 -6.38 10.95 3.33
C ASN A 32 -7.73 11.12 2.62
N PHE A 33 -8.02 12.30 2.07
CA PHE A 33 -9.27 12.55 1.35
C PHE A 33 -9.25 12.01 -0.09
N VAL A 34 -8.08 12.06 -0.75
CA VAL A 34 -7.90 11.60 -2.14
C VAL A 34 -7.72 10.10 -2.21
N PHE A 35 -6.91 9.53 -1.30
CA PHE A 35 -6.53 8.11 -1.29
C PHE A 35 -7.36 7.31 -0.28
N THR A 36 -8.68 7.36 -0.42
CA THR A 36 -9.57 6.55 0.43
C THR A 36 -9.54 5.08 0.02
N PRO A 37 -9.75 4.12 0.95
CA PRO A 37 -9.80 2.70 0.64
C PRO A 37 -10.80 2.35 -0.46
N VAL A 38 -11.95 3.02 -0.47
CA VAL A 38 -13.00 2.83 -1.49
C VAL A 38 -12.52 3.14 -2.90
N LYS A 39 -11.63 4.11 -3.07
CA LYS A 39 -11.05 4.47 -4.37
C LYS A 39 -9.82 3.64 -4.72
N LEU A 40 -8.98 3.32 -3.73
CA LEU A 40 -7.74 2.59 -3.94
C LEU A 40 -7.96 1.11 -4.23
N THR A 41 -8.88 0.47 -3.52
CA THR A 41 -9.11 -0.98 -3.62
C THR A 41 -9.41 -1.42 -5.06
N PRO A 42 -10.38 -0.84 -5.80
CA PRO A 42 -10.66 -1.29 -7.16
C PRO A 42 -9.49 -1.03 -8.13
N VAL A 43 -8.76 0.07 -7.95
CA VAL A 43 -7.60 0.39 -8.81
C VAL A 43 -6.47 -0.62 -8.59
N VAL A 44 -6.15 -0.94 -7.34
CA VAL A 44 -5.08 -1.89 -7.00
C VAL A 44 -5.47 -3.30 -7.43
N LEU A 45 -6.74 -3.71 -7.25
CA LEU A 45 -7.27 -4.98 -7.73
C LEU A 45 -7.12 -5.12 -9.25
N ASP A 46 -7.55 -4.12 -10.01
CA ASP A 46 -7.49 -4.14 -11.47
C ASP A 46 -6.04 -4.25 -11.97
N VAL A 47 -5.14 -3.43 -11.44
CA VAL A 47 -3.71 -3.46 -11.80
C VAL A 47 -3.06 -4.78 -11.41
N ALA A 48 -3.32 -5.29 -10.21
CA ALA A 48 -2.76 -6.55 -9.74
C ALA A 48 -3.24 -7.72 -10.60
N ASN A 49 -4.55 -7.83 -10.85
CA ASN A 49 -5.15 -8.90 -11.63
C ASN A 49 -4.76 -8.88 -13.12
N LYS A 50 -4.42 -7.72 -13.67
CA LYS A 50 -3.87 -7.59 -15.03
C LYS A 50 -2.38 -7.95 -15.10
N SER A 51 -1.64 -7.70 -14.02
CA SER A 51 -0.18 -7.86 -13.99
C SER A 51 0.27 -9.26 -13.57
N MET A 52 -0.61 -10.02 -12.90
CA MET A 52 -0.29 -11.36 -12.37
C MET A 52 -1.06 -12.45 -13.12
N ASN A 53 -0.44 -13.62 -13.22
CA ASN A 53 -1.14 -14.85 -13.70
C ASN A 53 -1.92 -15.52 -12.56
N ALA A 54 -2.55 -14.70 -11.73
CA ALA A 54 -3.36 -15.11 -10.59
C ALA A 54 -4.52 -14.14 -10.41
N HIS A 55 -5.56 -14.59 -9.74
CA HIS A 55 -6.68 -13.75 -9.33
C HIS A 55 -6.51 -13.38 -7.87
N LEU A 56 -6.31 -12.09 -7.63
CA LEU A 56 -6.23 -11.51 -6.29
C LEU A 56 -7.59 -10.95 -5.91
N ASP A 57 -8.08 -11.33 -4.75
CA ASP A 57 -9.23 -10.72 -4.08
C ASP A 57 -8.78 -10.13 -2.75
N MET A 58 -9.37 -9.01 -2.33
CA MET A 58 -9.03 -8.34 -1.09
C MET A 58 -10.19 -7.48 -0.58
N LYS A 59 -10.25 -7.31 0.73
CA LYS A 59 -11.30 -6.52 1.38
C LYS A 59 -11.07 -5.02 1.22
N SER A 60 -9.86 -4.55 1.49
CA SER A 60 -9.52 -3.13 1.41
C SER A 60 -8.04 -2.89 1.18
N VAL A 61 -7.74 -1.75 0.55
CA VAL A 61 -6.39 -1.21 0.41
C VAL A 61 -6.35 0.18 1.03
N GLU A 62 -5.37 0.40 1.89
CA GLU A 62 -5.14 1.67 2.55
C GLU A 62 -3.72 2.16 2.32
N LEU A 63 -3.56 3.47 2.17
CA LEU A 63 -2.25 4.08 2.11
C LEU A 63 -1.71 4.25 3.53
N THR A 64 -0.54 3.69 3.83
CA THR A 64 0.13 3.84 5.12
C THR A 64 1.38 4.70 4.94
N PHE A 65 1.37 5.88 5.52
CA PHE A 65 2.53 6.77 5.49
C PHE A 65 3.27 6.78 6.83
N PHE A 66 2.53 6.94 7.93
CA PHE A 66 3.14 7.14 9.25
C PHE A 66 3.85 5.89 9.79
N SER A 67 3.33 4.69 9.52
CA SER A 67 3.94 3.44 9.95
C SER A 67 5.14 3.00 9.09
N THR A 68 5.28 3.57 7.89
CA THR A 68 6.32 3.20 6.92
C THR A 68 7.28 4.35 6.59
N PHE A 69 7.10 5.51 7.24
CA PHE A 69 7.91 6.72 6.99
C PHE A 69 9.43 6.43 7.00
N PRO A 70 10.21 7.00 6.09
CA PRO A 70 9.88 7.96 5.02
C PRO A 70 9.36 7.34 3.72
N LYS A 71 8.99 6.07 3.72
CA LYS A 71 8.50 5.33 2.56
C LYS A 71 6.97 5.31 2.57
N PHE A 72 6.38 5.12 1.40
CA PHE A 72 4.94 4.89 1.31
C PHE A 72 4.64 3.40 1.36
N GLY A 73 3.65 3.02 2.16
CA GLY A 73 3.15 1.66 2.24
C GLY A 73 1.72 1.56 1.74
N LEU A 74 1.40 0.45 1.10
CA LEU A 74 0.04 0.02 0.83
C LEU A 74 -0.27 -1.13 1.78
N ARG A 75 -1.26 -0.97 2.63
CA ARG A 75 -1.80 -2.01 3.49
C ARG A 75 -2.97 -2.65 2.79
N VAL A 76 -2.87 -3.93 2.53
CA VAL A 76 -3.93 -4.77 1.94
C VAL A 76 -4.48 -5.65 3.04
N THR A 77 -5.80 -5.64 3.23
CA THR A 77 -6.48 -6.39 4.28
C THR A 77 -7.29 -7.53 3.69
N ASP A 78 -7.25 -8.70 4.37
CA ASP A 78 -7.99 -9.91 4.03
C ASP A 78 -7.86 -10.28 2.54
N GLY A 79 -6.62 -10.57 2.12
CA GLY A 79 -6.33 -10.94 0.74
C GLY A 79 -6.30 -12.44 0.51
N THR A 80 -6.75 -12.86 -0.69
CA THR A 80 -6.68 -14.23 -1.19
C THR A 80 -6.17 -14.23 -2.62
N LEU A 81 -5.25 -15.13 -2.93
CA LEU A 81 -4.65 -15.30 -4.25
C LEU A 81 -4.99 -16.68 -4.80
N VAL A 82 -5.58 -16.73 -5.98
CA VAL A 82 -5.92 -17.97 -6.69
C VAL A 82 -5.26 -17.97 -8.06
N SER A 83 -4.65 -19.07 -8.45
CA SER A 83 -4.01 -19.20 -9.77
C SER A 83 -5.06 -19.20 -10.89
N LYS A 84 -4.78 -18.51 -12.00
CA LYS A 84 -5.60 -18.56 -13.23
C LYS A 84 -5.50 -19.89 -13.98
N SER A 85 -4.60 -20.78 -13.58
CA SER A 85 -4.50 -22.13 -14.16
C SER A 85 -5.65 -23.05 -13.72
N LEU A 86 -6.35 -22.73 -12.65
CA LEU A 86 -7.61 -23.38 -12.30
C LEU A 86 -8.73 -22.77 -13.14
N ASN A 87 -9.47 -23.62 -13.88
CA ASN A 87 -10.59 -23.17 -14.68
C ASN A 87 -11.54 -22.30 -13.86
N ASP A 88 -12.04 -21.20 -14.43
CA ASP A 88 -12.88 -20.18 -13.78
C ASP A 88 -14.13 -20.76 -13.07
N THR A 89 -14.57 -21.95 -13.44
CA THR A 89 -15.70 -22.66 -12.83
C THR A 89 -15.39 -23.32 -11.49
N LEU A 90 -14.11 -23.46 -11.11
CA LEU A 90 -13.68 -24.11 -9.88
C LEU A 90 -13.11 -23.13 -8.85
N TRP A 91 -13.29 -21.83 -9.09
CA TRP A 91 -12.82 -20.82 -8.18
C TRP A 91 -13.58 -20.82 -6.86
N ASN A 92 -13.00 -21.45 -5.85
CA ASN A 92 -13.51 -21.45 -4.50
C ASN A 92 -12.46 -20.84 -3.57
N LYS A 93 -12.88 -20.03 -2.60
CA LYS A 93 -11.97 -19.48 -1.56
C LYS A 93 -11.12 -20.56 -0.87
N LYS A 94 -11.58 -21.81 -0.91
CA LYS A 94 -10.86 -23.00 -0.36
C LYS A 94 -9.65 -23.41 -1.21
N ASP A 95 -9.60 -22.98 -2.47
CA ASP A 95 -8.54 -23.36 -3.41
C ASP A 95 -7.47 -22.26 -3.56
N SER A 96 -7.50 -21.27 -2.67
CA SER A 96 -6.55 -20.19 -2.67
C SER A 96 -5.14 -20.68 -2.37
N LEU A 97 -4.20 -20.36 -3.26
CA LEU A 97 -2.78 -20.63 -3.07
C LEU A 97 -2.22 -19.89 -1.86
N LEU A 98 -2.64 -18.66 -1.67
CA LEU A 98 -2.21 -17.78 -0.58
C LEU A 98 -3.42 -17.06 -0.02
N SER A 99 -3.53 -17.06 1.30
CA SER A 99 -4.44 -16.19 2.03
C SER A 99 -3.66 -15.45 3.12
N PHE A 100 -4.02 -14.21 3.40
CA PHE A 100 -3.38 -13.40 4.43
C PHE A 100 -4.38 -12.43 5.05
N LYS A 101 -4.16 -12.12 6.31
CA LYS A 101 -4.97 -11.12 7.03
C LYS A 101 -4.52 -9.70 6.71
N GLU A 102 -3.22 -9.47 6.68
CA GLU A 102 -2.64 -8.19 6.33
C GLU A 102 -1.38 -8.38 5.47
N CYS A 103 -1.26 -7.55 4.43
CA CYS A 103 -0.07 -7.43 3.61
C CYS A 103 0.32 -5.96 3.52
N ILE A 104 1.53 -5.62 3.91
CA ILE A 104 2.08 -4.28 3.74
C ILE A 104 3.15 -4.31 2.66
N VAL A 105 2.88 -3.62 1.55
CA VAL A 105 3.83 -3.42 0.45
C VAL A 105 4.41 -2.02 0.57
N THR A 106 5.71 -1.94 0.82
CA THR A 106 6.41 -0.65 0.93
C THR A 106 7.08 -0.31 -0.38
N VAL A 107 6.80 0.88 -0.90
CA VAL A 107 7.34 1.39 -2.16
C VAL A 107 8.18 2.64 -1.95
N ASN A 108 9.15 2.87 -2.84
CA ASN A 108 9.94 4.08 -2.82
C ASN A 108 9.33 5.12 -3.78
N PRO A 109 8.73 6.21 -3.25
CA PRO A 109 8.09 7.23 -4.07
C PRO A 109 9.09 8.03 -4.91
N VAL A 110 10.31 8.20 -4.42
CA VAL A 110 11.37 8.94 -5.14
C VAL A 110 11.79 8.18 -6.40
N ALA A 111 11.83 6.86 -6.35
CA ALA A 111 12.12 6.04 -7.53
C ALA A 111 11.02 6.15 -8.59
N TYR A 112 9.76 6.28 -8.15
CA TYR A 112 8.63 6.50 -9.06
C TYR A 112 8.69 7.88 -9.72
N LEU A 113 8.92 8.93 -8.94
CA LEU A 113 8.99 10.31 -9.45
C LEU A 113 10.20 10.56 -10.36
N SER A 114 11.34 9.91 -10.09
CA SER A 114 12.58 10.15 -10.85
C SER A 114 12.76 9.26 -12.06
N LYS A 115 12.26 8.01 -12.01
CA LYS A 115 12.51 6.99 -13.04
C LYS A 115 11.25 6.36 -13.63
N ASN A 116 10.07 6.81 -13.20
CA ASN A 116 8.77 6.24 -13.57
C ASN A 116 8.69 4.70 -13.36
N LYS A 117 9.43 4.21 -12.36
CA LYS A 117 9.50 2.78 -12.01
C LYS A 117 9.00 2.56 -10.59
N ILE A 118 8.04 1.64 -10.44
CA ILE A 118 7.60 1.19 -9.12
C ILE A 118 8.72 0.31 -8.55
N SER A 119 9.37 0.79 -7.48
CA SER A 119 10.38 0.04 -6.75
C SER A 119 9.77 -0.46 -5.45
N ILE A 120 9.49 -1.76 -5.37
CA ILE A 120 9.05 -2.43 -4.15
C ILE A 120 10.28 -2.58 -3.26
N HIS A 121 10.17 -2.10 -2.02
CA HIS A 121 11.25 -2.15 -1.05
C HIS A 121 11.10 -3.31 -0.07
N ASN A 122 9.87 -3.54 0.39
CA ASN A 122 9.56 -4.60 1.33
C ASN A 122 8.12 -5.08 1.13
N ILE A 123 7.90 -6.37 1.34
CA ILE A 123 6.58 -6.98 1.45
C ILE A 123 6.54 -7.71 2.79
N SER A 124 5.62 -7.31 3.65
CA SER A 124 5.37 -7.95 4.94
C SER A 124 3.99 -8.58 4.92
N LEU A 125 3.93 -9.86 5.25
CA LEU A 125 2.68 -10.64 5.34
C LEU A 125 2.43 -11.01 6.79
N GLU A 126 1.21 -10.78 7.26
CA GLU A 126 0.76 -11.17 8.59
C GLU A 126 -0.37 -12.19 8.50
N ASN A 127 -0.28 -13.24 9.31
CA ASN A 127 -1.21 -14.37 9.32
C ASN A 127 -1.43 -14.95 7.91
N ALA A 128 -0.31 -15.20 7.21
CA ALA A 128 -0.32 -15.79 5.89
C ALA A 128 -0.44 -17.31 5.97
N SER A 129 -1.29 -17.86 5.12
CA SER A 129 -1.45 -19.31 4.93
C SER A 129 -1.25 -19.64 3.45
N VAL A 130 -0.39 -20.58 3.18
CA VAL A 130 -0.12 -21.09 1.83
C VAL A 130 -0.64 -22.52 1.73
N TYR A 131 -1.47 -22.76 0.73
CA TYR A 131 -2.03 -24.08 0.45
C TYR A 131 -1.77 -24.45 -1.02
N ALA A 132 -0.75 -25.25 -1.24
CA ALA A 132 -0.39 -25.76 -2.55
C ALA A 132 -0.90 -27.19 -2.73
N PHE A 133 -1.66 -27.45 -3.78
CA PHE A 133 -2.13 -28.79 -4.10
C PHE A 133 -2.07 -29.08 -5.61
N ARG A 134 -2.05 -30.35 -5.96
CA ARG A 134 -2.19 -30.87 -7.32
C ARG A 134 -3.29 -31.92 -7.31
N ASN A 135 -4.26 -31.78 -8.22
CA ASN A 135 -5.34 -32.76 -8.32
C ASN A 135 -4.89 -34.03 -9.07
N LYS A 136 -5.76 -35.05 -9.10
CA LYS A 136 -5.47 -36.34 -9.77
C LYS A 136 -5.30 -36.19 -11.30
N GLU A 137 -5.84 -35.14 -11.87
CA GLU A 137 -5.77 -34.80 -13.30
C GLU A 137 -4.48 -34.05 -13.66
N GLY A 138 -3.64 -33.73 -12.67
CA GLY A 138 -2.39 -33.02 -12.85
C GLY A 138 -2.47 -31.51 -12.79
N ASN A 139 -3.66 -30.92 -12.57
CA ASN A 139 -3.85 -29.48 -12.41
C ASN A 139 -3.37 -29.05 -11.03
N SER A 140 -2.68 -27.92 -10.98
CA SER A 140 -2.14 -27.34 -9.74
C SER A 140 -2.77 -25.96 -9.48
N ASN A 141 -2.75 -25.53 -8.20
CA ASN A 141 -3.24 -24.23 -7.80
C ASN A 141 -2.13 -23.15 -7.73
N TRP A 142 -0.94 -23.45 -8.27
CA TRP A 142 0.17 -22.48 -8.38
C TRP A 142 0.56 -22.20 -9.82
#